data_3b84fd94051b7d701c23b0288dcaea45
#
_entry.id   3b84fd94051b7d701c23b0288dcaea45
#
_cell.length_a   1.000
_cell.length_b   1.000
_cell.length_c   1.000
_cell.angle_alpha   90.00
_cell.angle_beta   90.00
_cell.angle_gamma   90.00
#
_symmetry.space_group_name_H-M   'P 1'
#
loop_
_entity.id
_entity.type
_entity.pdbx_description
1 polymer ?
#
loop_
_entity_poly.entity_id
_entity_poly.type
_entity_poly.pdbx_seq_one_letter_code
_entity_poly.pdbx_strand_id
1 'polypeptide(L)'
;GVVGAALEDPGSWCSLIVDGHHVDPAALRLALRCKPISRMILVTDAMAAVGTDDVTFRLQGKTIRVRGGVCVDEHGTLAGSDLDMAGAVRNAVQMLGVSLAEASRMASGNPAAFMGVADEVGRIAPGLRADLVLLDDRLEVLETWVAGRPSTPTDGAGSARR
;
A
#
# COMPACT_ATOMS: atom_id res chain seq x y z
N GLY A 1 -6.31 -19.85 15.35
CA GLY A 1 -5.20 -18.99 15.74
C GLY A 1 -5.56 -17.51 15.56
N VAL A 2 -4.62 -16.60 15.83
CA VAL A 2 -4.86 -15.15 15.86
C VAL A 2 -5.40 -14.59 14.54
N VAL A 3 -4.95 -15.11 13.40
CA VAL A 3 -5.43 -14.68 12.07
C VAL A 3 -6.92 -15.00 11.91
N GLY A 4 -7.34 -16.23 12.27
CA GLY A 4 -8.76 -16.60 12.21
C GLY A 4 -9.62 -15.74 13.13
N ALA A 5 -9.18 -15.50 14.35
CA ALA A 5 -9.90 -14.64 15.30
C ALA A 5 -10.00 -13.19 14.79
N ALA A 6 -8.92 -12.65 14.21
CA ALA A 6 -8.94 -11.31 13.63
C ALA A 6 -9.88 -11.19 12.42
N LEU A 7 -9.98 -12.23 11.59
CA LEU A 7 -10.89 -12.25 10.44
C LEU A 7 -12.36 -12.43 10.85
N GLU A 8 -12.62 -13.20 11.91
CA GLU A 8 -13.96 -13.47 12.44
C GLU A 8 -14.53 -12.27 13.21
N ASP A 9 -13.70 -11.55 13.97
CA ASP A 9 -14.14 -10.41 14.77
C ASP A 9 -14.49 -9.19 13.89
N PRO A 10 -15.76 -8.76 13.79
CA PRO A 10 -16.17 -7.65 12.93
C PRO A 10 -15.65 -6.29 13.40
N GLY A 11 -15.24 -6.17 14.66
CA GLY A 11 -14.77 -4.91 15.26
C GLY A 11 -13.31 -4.60 14.99
N SER A 12 -12.48 -5.62 14.78
CA SER A 12 -11.04 -5.44 14.54
C SER A 12 -10.72 -4.97 13.12
N TRP A 13 -9.54 -4.41 12.94
CA TRP A 13 -8.99 -4.04 11.64
C TRP A 13 -7.94 -5.04 11.21
N CYS A 14 -7.85 -5.29 9.90
CA CYS A 14 -6.81 -6.11 9.31
C CYS A 14 -6.08 -5.35 8.22
N SER A 15 -4.75 -5.40 8.23
CA SER A 15 -3.91 -4.86 7.16
C SER A 15 -3.48 -5.95 6.20
N LEU A 16 -3.37 -5.62 4.91
CA LEU A 16 -2.96 -6.51 3.83
C LEU A 16 -1.78 -5.92 3.08
N ILE A 17 -0.73 -6.73 2.88
CA ILE A 17 0.37 -6.44 1.95
C ILE A 17 0.05 -7.18 0.66
N VAL A 18 -0.22 -6.47 -0.41
CA VAL A 18 -0.64 -7.04 -1.70
C VAL A 18 0.50 -6.92 -2.71
N ASP A 19 1.58 -7.66 -2.46
CA ASP A 19 2.77 -7.68 -3.33
C ASP A 19 2.97 -9.03 -4.05
N GLY A 20 2.15 -10.04 -3.71
CA GLY A 20 2.27 -11.39 -4.26
C GLY A 20 3.40 -12.23 -3.65
N HIS A 21 4.09 -11.71 -2.63
CA HIS A 21 5.23 -12.35 -1.99
C HIS A 21 5.02 -12.63 -0.51
N HIS A 22 4.54 -11.63 0.25
CA HIS A 22 4.28 -11.78 1.69
C HIS A 22 3.12 -12.72 1.97
N VAL A 23 2.05 -12.62 1.19
CA VAL A 23 0.86 -13.45 1.34
C VAL A 23 0.36 -13.87 -0.04
N ASP A 24 0.06 -15.14 -0.21
CA ASP A 24 -0.52 -15.66 -1.45
C ASP A 24 -1.87 -14.98 -1.75
N PRO A 25 -2.12 -14.55 -2.99
CA PRO A 25 -3.36 -13.89 -3.39
C PRO A 25 -4.63 -14.69 -3.06
N ALA A 26 -4.58 -16.01 -3.03
CA ALA A 26 -5.73 -16.83 -2.63
C ALA A 26 -6.08 -16.64 -1.15
N ALA A 27 -5.08 -16.54 -0.28
CA ALA A 27 -5.26 -16.25 1.15
C ALA A 27 -5.81 -14.84 1.37
N LEU A 28 -5.32 -13.84 0.62
CA LEU A 28 -5.84 -12.48 0.66
C LEU A 28 -7.31 -12.40 0.19
N ARG A 29 -7.66 -13.09 -0.89
CA ARG A 29 -9.07 -13.18 -1.36
C ARG A 29 -9.96 -13.87 -0.33
N LEU A 30 -9.46 -14.89 0.38
CA LEU A 30 -10.20 -15.52 1.47
C LEU A 30 -10.42 -14.53 2.63
N ALA A 31 -9.41 -13.77 3.02
CA ALA A 31 -9.53 -12.74 4.05
C ALA A 31 -10.63 -11.71 3.70
N LEU A 32 -10.70 -11.26 2.44
CA LEU A 32 -11.74 -10.34 1.96
C LEU A 32 -13.15 -10.93 1.97
N ARG A 33 -13.29 -12.26 1.91
CA ARG A 33 -14.59 -12.94 2.05
C ARG A 33 -15.01 -13.08 3.51
N CYS A 34 -14.07 -13.15 4.42
CA CYS A 34 -14.34 -13.34 5.85
C CYS A 34 -14.58 -12.02 6.59
N LYS A 35 -14.07 -10.90 6.07
CA LYS A 35 -14.09 -9.62 6.76
C LYS A 35 -14.59 -8.50 5.85
N PRO A 36 -15.45 -7.58 6.36
CA PRO A 36 -15.92 -6.45 5.56
C PRO A 36 -14.76 -5.58 5.05
N ILE A 37 -14.83 -5.16 3.78
CA ILE A 37 -13.85 -4.27 3.16
C ILE A 37 -13.65 -2.99 3.98
N SER A 38 -14.68 -2.49 4.65
CA SER A 38 -14.61 -1.31 5.52
C SER A 38 -13.72 -1.49 6.76
N ARG A 39 -13.23 -2.69 7.01
CA ARG A 39 -12.28 -3.04 8.08
C ARG A 39 -10.93 -3.56 7.56
N MET A 40 -10.72 -3.47 6.24
CA MET A 40 -9.47 -3.84 5.60
C MET A 40 -8.65 -2.61 5.23
N ILE A 41 -7.34 -2.68 5.44
CA ILE A 41 -6.40 -1.60 5.17
C ILE A 41 -5.30 -2.14 4.25
N LEU A 42 -4.96 -1.43 3.17
CA LEU A 42 -3.76 -1.70 2.41
C LEU A 42 -2.56 -1.09 3.13
N VAL A 43 -1.51 -1.88 3.26
CA VAL A 43 -0.19 -1.44 3.72
C VAL A 43 0.87 -1.96 2.75
N THR A 44 2.04 -1.34 2.76
CA THR A 44 3.11 -1.70 1.83
C THR A 44 4.21 -2.52 2.47
N ASP A 45 4.48 -2.30 3.76
CA ASP A 45 5.71 -2.77 4.42
C ASP A 45 6.97 -2.30 3.67
N ALA A 46 6.87 -1.08 3.10
CA ALA A 46 7.90 -0.48 2.26
C ALA A 46 9.19 -0.21 3.04
N MET A 47 10.30 -0.53 2.41
CA MET A 47 11.62 -0.27 2.97
C MET A 47 12.30 0.93 2.30
N ALA A 48 13.49 1.31 2.77
CA ALA A 48 14.20 2.50 2.32
C ALA A 48 14.55 2.51 0.81
N ALA A 49 14.46 1.37 0.15
CA ALA A 49 14.72 1.23 -1.29
C ALA A 49 13.59 1.77 -2.17
N VAL A 50 12.35 1.88 -1.65
CA VAL A 50 11.20 2.31 -2.46
C VAL A 50 11.40 3.73 -2.99
N GLY A 51 11.26 3.87 -4.32
CA GLY A 51 11.41 5.16 -5.00
C GLY A 51 12.87 5.61 -5.19
N THR A 52 13.85 4.73 -4.94
CA THR A 52 15.28 5.00 -5.17
C THR A 52 15.87 3.99 -6.15
N ASP A 53 17.06 4.30 -6.70
CA ASP A 53 17.85 3.34 -7.48
C ASP A 53 18.73 2.44 -6.60
N ASP A 54 18.75 2.68 -5.29
CA ASP A 54 19.50 1.89 -4.33
C ASP A 54 18.81 0.55 -4.06
N VAL A 55 19.39 -0.52 -4.59
CA VAL A 55 18.89 -1.89 -4.40
C VAL A 55 19.50 -2.57 -3.16
N THR A 56 20.25 -1.82 -2.33
CA THR A 56 20.92 -2.34 -1.12
C THR A 56 20.99 -1.27 -0.04
N PHE A 57 20.60 -1.64 1.17
CA PHE A 57 20.69 -0.75 2.35
C PHE A 57 21.01 -1.55 3.62
N ARG A 58 21.27 -0.86 4.73
CA ARG A 58 21.52 -1.51 6.02
C ARG A 58 20.32 -1.35 6.95
N LEU A 59 19.93 -2.46 7.58
CA LEU A 59 18.86 -2.52 8.57
C LEU A 59 19.35 -3.36 9.78
N GLN A 60 19.38 -2.75 10.96
CA GLN A 60 19.78 -3.43 12.20
C GLN A 60 21.09 -4.24 12.09
N GLY A 61 22.10 -3.67 11.41
CA GLY A 61 23.40 -4.30 11.22
C GLY A 61 23.48 -5.31 10.06
N LYS A 62 22.35 -5.71 9.46
CA LYS A 62 22.29 -6.59 8.30
C LYS A 62 22.28 -5.80 6.99
N THR A 63 22.79 -6.41 5.93
CA THR A 63 22.66 -5.89 4.57
C THR A 63 21.40 -6.45 3.96
N ILE A 64 20.48 -5.55 3.56
CA ILE A 64 19.23 -5.88 2.88
C ILE A 64 19.37 -5.57 1.40
N ARG A 65 18.82 -6.42 0.54
CA ARG A 65 18.84 -6.24 -0.92
C ARG A 65 17.42 -6.39 -1.48
N VAL A 66 17.11 -5.54 -2.47
CA VAL A 66 15.89 -5.70 -3.26
C VAL A 66 16.09 -6.82 -4.29
N ARG A 67 15.17 -7.77 -4.32
CA ARG A 67 15.11 -8.85 -5.30
C ARG A 67 13.66 -9.13 -5.68
N GLY A 68 13.31 -8.90 -6.94
CA GLY A 68 11.99 -9.25 -7.46
C GLY A 68 10.81 -8.59 -6.71
N GLY A 69 10.96 -7.34 -6.24
CA GLY A 69 9.88 -6.60 -5.55
C GLY A 69 9.85 -6.81 -4.04
N VAL A 70 10.78 -7.59 -3.47
CA VAL A 70 10.89 -7.78 -2.02
C VAL A 70 12.28 -7.44 -1.51
N CYS A 71 12.36 -7.07 -0.25
CA CYS A 71 13.60 -6.87 0.46
C CYS A 71 13.98 -8.14 1.21
N VAL A 72 15.21 -8.62 1.02
CA VAL A 72 15.71 -9.84 1.69
C VAL A 72 17.07 -9.60 2.32
N ASP A 73 17.35 -10.28 3.43
CA ASP A 73 18.67 -10.29 4.05
C ASP A 73 19.64 -11.23 3.29
N GLU A 74 20.87 -11.34 3.76
CA GLU A 74 21.93 -12.17 3.17
C GLU A 74 21.61 -13.67 3.18
N HIS A 75 20.66 -14.12 4.00
CA HIS A 75 20.18 -15.49 4.07
C HIS A 75 18.91 -15.74 3.25
N GLY A 76 18.40 -14.70 2.56
CA GLY A 76 17.16 -14.76 1.81
C GLY A 76 15.89 -14.62 2.67
N THR A 77 16.06 -14.24 3.94
CA THR A 77 14.93 -13.98 4.83
C THR A 77 14.23 -12.67 4.42
N LEU A 78 12.91 -12.71 4.33
CA LEU A 78 12.08 -11.55 4.01
C LEU A 78 12.24 -10.44 5.07
N ALA A 79 12.47 -9.21 4.62
CA ALA A 79 12.77 -8.06 5.47
C ALA A 79 11.99 -6.80 5.03
N GLY A 80 10.83 -6.99 4.42
CA GLY A 80 9.94 -5.94 3.91
C GLY A 80 9.79 -5.97 2.39
N SER A 81 9.16 -4.95 1.84
CA SER A 81 8.82 -4.86 0.42
C SER A 81 9.49 -3.69 -0.31
N ASP A 82 9.46 -3.74 -1.64
CA ASP A 82 9.72 -2.63 -2.55
C ASP A 82 8.40 -2.10 -3.15
N LEU A 83 7.30 -2.30 -2.44
CA LEU A 83 5.95 -1.93 -2.87
C LEU A 83 5.62 -0.49 -2.48
N ASP A 84 5.24 0.35 -3.43
CA ASP A 84 4.62 1.63 -3.16
C ASP A 84 3.09 1.50 -3.00
N MET A 85 2.42 2.55 -2.50
CA MET A 85 0.98 2.50 -2.25
C MET A 85 0.16 2.47 -3.54
N ALA A 86 0.61 3.09 -4.63
CA ALA A 86 -0.06 3.01 -5.93
C ALA A 86 0.01 1.57 -6.48
N GLY A 87 1.16 0.92 -6.34
CA GLY A 87 1.34 -0.50 -6.62
C GLY A 87 0.43 -1.38 -5.78
N ALA A 88 0.29 -1.09 -4.48
CA ALA A 88 -0.63 -1.82 -3.61
C ALA A 88 -2.09 -1.71 -4.06
N VAL A 89 -2.53 -0.51 -4.46
CA VAL A 89 -3.87 -0.26 -5.04
C VAL A 89 -4.05 -1.03 -6.34
N ARG A 90 -3.08 -0.93 -7.26
CA ARG A 90 -3.08 -1.63 -8.55
C ARG A 90 -3.16 -3.15 -8.36
N ASN A 91 -2.34 -3.69 -7.49
CA ASN A 91 -2.33 -5.11 -7.17
C ASN A 91 -3.64 -5.56 -6.50
N ALA A 92 -4.24 -4.76 -5.64
CA ALA A 92 -5.54 -5.07 -5.04
C ALA A 92 -6.63 -5.22 -6.13
N VAL A 93 -6.66 -4.33 -7.12
CA VAL A 93 -7.59 -4.45 -8.25
C VAL A 93 -7.29 -5.69 -9.08
N GLN A 94 -6.02 -5.91 -9.47
CA GLN A 94 -5.64 -6.96 -10.41
C GLN A 94 -5.63 -8.37 -9.80
N MET A 95 -5.13 -8.50 -8.57
CA MET A 95 -4.91 -9.81 -7.94
C MET A 95 -6.06 -10.24 -7.05
N LEU A 96 -6.77 -9.28 -6.44
CA LEU A 96 -7.86 -9.58 -5.50
C LEU A 96 -9.24 -9.39 -6.12
N GLY A 97 -9.33 -8.65 -7.25
CA GLY A 97 -10.58 -8.40 -7.96
C GLY A 97 -11.51 -7.40 -7.26
N VAL A 98 -10.98 -6.57 -6.38
CA VAL A 98 -11.74 -5.45 -5.79
C VAL A 98 -11.86 -4.31 -6.80
N SER A 99 -12.90 -3.51 -6.70
CA SER A 99 -13.03 -2.31 -7.53
C SER A 99 -11.99 -1.25 -7.13
N LEU A 100 -11.66 -0.34 -8.05
CA LEU A 100 -10.76 0.80 -7.74
C LEU A 100 -11.28 1.64 -6.56
N ALA A 101 -12.59 1.83 -6.47
CA ALA A 101 -13.22 2.56 -5.35
C ALA A 101 -13.00 1.83 -4.00
N GLU A 102 -13.08 0.50 -3.99
CA GLU A 102 -12.79 -0.29 -2.79
C GLU A 102 -11.30 -0.26 -2.44
N ALA A 103 -10.41 -0.44 -3.42
CA ALA A 103 -8.95 -0.36 -3.21
C ALA A 103 -8.54 1.04 -2.70
N SER A 104 -9.09 2.11 -3.28
CA SER A 104 -8.90 3.49 -2.79
C SER A 104 -9.37 3.67 -1.35
N ARG A 105 -10.55 3.11 -1.01
CA ARG A 105 -11.04 3.15 0.37
C ARG A 105 -10.11 2.40 1.33
N MET A 106 -9.60 1.25 0.94
CA MET A 106 -8.64 0.46 1.74
C MET A 106 -7.29 1.17 1.90
N ALA A 107 -6.88 1.99 0.91
CA ALA A 107 -5.62 2.73 0.95
C ALA A 107 -5.71 4.10 1.67
N SER A 108 -6.90 4.68 1.79
CA SER A 108 -7.09 6.05 2.27
C SER A 108 -8.19 6.18 3.32
N GLY A 109 -9.45 5.92 2.99
CA GLY A 109 -10.58 6.14 3.88
C GLY A 109 -10.56 5.24 5.12
N ASN A 110 -10.26 3.97 4.95
CA ASN A 110 -10.18 3.03 6.07
C ASN A 110 -9.01 3.34 7.01
N PRO A 111 -7.78 3.60 6.53
CA PRO A 111 -6.69 4.07 7.38
C PRO A 111 -7.04 5.35 8.15
N ALA A 112 -7.68 6.32 7.49
CA ALA A 112 -8.12 7.56 8.16
C ALA A 112 -9.13 7.29 9.27
N ALA A 113 -10.08 6.39 9.05
CA ALA A 113 -11.05 5.97 10.08
C ALA A 113 -10.36 5.22 11.22
N PHE A 114 -9.41 4.33 10.92
CA PHE A 114 -8.63 3.60 11.91
C PHE A 114 -7.82 4.53 12.81
N MET A 115 -7.20 5.56 12.21
CA MET A 115 -6.38 6.56 12.91
C MET A 115 -7.22 7.65 13.61
N GLY A 116 -8.54 7.68 13.40
CA GLY A 116 -9.42 8.70 13.99
C GLY A 116 -9.31 10.08 13.33
N VAL A 117 -8.83 10.16 12.07
CA VAL A 117 -8.64 11.42 11.32
C VAL A 117 -9.54 11.52 10.07
N ALA A 118 -10.61 10.73 10.02
CA ALA A 118 -11.52 10.68 8.86
C ALA A 118 -12.31 12.00 8.63
N ASP A 119 -12.33 12.88 9.63
CA ASP A 119 -12.92 14.23 9.53
C ASP A 119 -11.97 15.23 8.86
N GLU A 120 -10.70 14.85 8.67
CA GLU A 120 -9.68 15.71 8.07
C GLU A 120 -9.25 15.22 6.68
N VAL A 121 -9.11 13.89 6.50
CA VAL A 121 -8.53 13.27 5.30
C VAL A 121 -9.20 11.93 4.94
N GLY A 122 -8.74 11.30 3.86
CA GLY A 122 -9.08 9.92 3.50
C GLY A 122 -10.15 9.78 2.42
N ARG A 123 -10.80 10.86 2.01
CA ARG A 123 -11.76 10.91 0.90
C ARG A 123 -11.80 12.30 0.27
N ILE A 124 -12.34 12.39 -0.94
CA ILE A 124 -12.62 13.68 -1.58
C ILE A 124 -14.01 14.13 -1.12
N ALA A 125 -14.05 15.18 -0.27
CA ALA A 125 -15.29 15.78 0.21
C ALA A 125 -15.05 17.25 0.60
N PRO A 126 -16.09 18.11 0.50
CA PRO A 126 -15.99 19.48 0.96
C PRO A 126 -15.58 19.56 2.43
N GLY A 127 -14.65 20.48 2.73
CA GLY A 127 -14.14 20.70 4.09
C GLY A 127 -12.96 19.82 4.49
N LEU A 128 -12.65 18.76 3.73
CA LEU A 128 -11.47 17.93 4.00
C LEU A 128 -10.23 18.49 3.32
N ARG A 129 -9.07 18.16 3.86
CA ARG A 129 -7.77 18.52 3.29
C ARG A 129 -7.58 17.86 1.93
N ALA A 130 -7.19 18.66 0.95
CA ALA A 130 -6.99 18.20 -0.42
C ALA A 130 -5.62 17.52 -0.58
N ASP A 131 -5.45 16.33 0.02
CA ASP A 131 -4.35 15.41 -0.25
C ASP A 131 -4.81 14.44 -1.33
N LEU A 132 -4.31 14.62 -2.55
CA LEU A 132 -4.84 13.94 -3.73
C LEU A 132 -3.71 13.24 -4.49
N VAL A 133 -4.05 12.16 -5.17
CA VAL A 133 -3.18 11.49 -6.13
C VAL A 133 -3.91 11.39 -7.45
N LEU A 134 -3.31 11.89 -8.53
CA LEU A 134 -3.80 11.72 -9.89
C LEU A 134 -3.12 10.49 -10.49
N LEU A 135 -3.92 9.56 -10.99
CA LEU A 135 -3.48 8.34 -11.63
C LEU A 135 -3.88 8.32 -13.10
N ASP A 136 -3.09 7.67 -13.94
CA ASP A 136 -3.48 7.34 -15.31
C ASP A 136 -4.38 6.08 -15.37
N ASP A 137 -4.77 5.67 -16.59
CA ASP A 137 -5.60 4.47 -16.81
C ASP A 137 -4.91 3.15 -16.43
N ARG A 138 -3.59 3.17 -16.21
CA ARG A 138 -2.80 2.03 -15.73
C ARG A 138 -2.59 2.07 -14.23
N LEU A 139 -3.18 3.07 -13.56
CA LEU A 139 -3.02 3.35 -12.14
C LEU A 139 -1.57 3.72 -11.76
N GLU A 140 -0.83 4.34 -12.70
CA GLU A 140 0.46 4.96 -12.42
C GLU A 140 0.26 6.38 -11.92
N VAL A 141 1.12 6.83 -10.99
CA VAL A 141 1.02 8.18 -10.41
C VAL A 141 1.49 9.21 -11.44
N LEU A 142 0.59 10.13 -11.80
CA LEU A 142 0.91 11.30 -12.64
C LEU A 142 1.30 12.49 -11.78
N GLU A 143 0.58 12.71 -10.67
CA GLU A 143 0.78 13.87 -9.79
C GLU A 143 0.28 13.58 -8.39
N THR A 144 0.88 14.21 -7.39
CA THR A 144 0.40 14.20 -6.01
C THR A 144 0.19 15.64 -5.51
N TRP A 145 -0.80 15.83 -4.66
CA TRP A 145 -1.16 17.12 -4.10
C TRP A 145 -1.23 17.00 -2.59
N VAL A 146 -0.63 17.95 -1.89
CA VAL A 146 -0.64 18.03 -0.43
C VAL A 146 -1.27 19.36 -0.02
N ALA A 147 -2.34 19.29 0.74
CA ALA A 147 -3.13 20.45 1.16
C ALA A 147 -3.51 21.37 -0.02
N GLY A 148 -3.90 20.77 -1.15
CA GLY A 148 -4.31 21.47 -2.36
C GLY A 148 -3.17 22.07 -3.19
N ARG A 149 -1.92 21.74 -2.88
CA ARG A 149 -0.74 22.18 -3.64
C ARG A 149 -0.12 20.98 -4.34
N PRO A 150 0.14 21.06 -5.65
CA PRO A 150 0.86 19.98 -6.34
C PRO A 150 2.25 19.83 -5.72
N SER A 151 2.65 18.59 -5.46
CA SER A 151 4.05 18.31 -5.15
C SER A 151 4.82 18.44 -6.46
N THR A 152 5.72 19.40 -6.53
CA THR A 152 6.63 19.53 -7.67
C THR A 152 7.41 18.23 -7.77
N PRO A 153 7.52 17.58 -8.95
CA PRO A 153 8.48 16.50 -9.13
C PRO A 153 9.85 17.05 -8.71
N THR A 154 10.51 16.42 -7.78
CA THR A 154 11.94 16.66 -7.61
C THR A 154 12.58 16.28 -8.94
N ASP A 155 13.16 17.25 -9.65
CA ASP A 155 13.89 17.03 -10.89
C ASP A 155 14.89 15.89 -10.66
N GLY A 156 14.56 14.67 -11.06
CA GLY A 156 15.41 13.49 -10.85
C GLY A 156 14.74 12.12 -10.96
N ALA A 157 13.41 12.02 -10.93
CA ALA A 157 12.73 10.71 -11.02
C ALA A 157 12.09 10.46 -12.39
N GLY A 158 12.79 10.82 -13.47
CA GLY A 158 12.38 10.59 -14.85
C GLY A 158 13.23 9.51 -15.50
N SER A 159 13.11 8.26 -15.06
CA SER A 159 13.56 7.14 -15.88
C SER A 159 12.56 6.00 -15.76
N ALA A 160 11.78 5.84 -16.82
CA ALA A 160 10.85 4.74 -16.98
C ALA A 160 11.54 3.39 -16.72
N ARG A 161 11.11 2.70 -15.72
CA ARG A 161 11.41 1.27 -15.58
C ARG A 161 10.56 0.54 -16.64
N ARG A 162 11.21 0.04 -17.70
CA ARG A 162 10.66 -0.93 -18.67
C ARG A 162 10.69 -2.32 -18.05
#